data_1a28c0f9783980b3bbb61687d3ed2941
#
_entry.id   1a28c0f9783980b3bbb61687d3ed2941
#
_cell.length_a   1.000
_cell.length_b   1.000
_cell.length_c   1.000
_cell.angle_alpha   90.00
_cell.angle_beta   90.00
_cell.angle_gamma   90.00
#
_symmetry.space_group_name_H-M   'P 1'
#
loop_
_entity.id
_entity.type
_entity.pdbx_description
1 polymer ?
#
loop_
_entity_poly.entity_id
_entity_poly.type
_entity_poly.pdbx_seq_one_letter_code
_entity_poly.pdbx_strand_id
1 'polypeptide(L)'
;TTVVDSGLVRTMRFEPRTGLDRLRLVAISRSSATQRAGRAGRLGPGRCLRLWSRAEEVGRREHETPEIQRVDLSRTLLELAAWSLRDPTALDWLDAPPPAALERARQLLTDLGALAGEGWTPTALGRRLLAVPVAPRLARMRCEAEDLGVPAAGALVAALASERDILLARRAFGDAVPRSAFGTGPSDLLLRAELFTEAARSRFSASACERAGLDPHAVRAVERTRRQLARRDSPDAPDAAEASDDLVLRAVLAGFPDRVCRRREPGSARAVMVGGTGVALTPESVVRDAALFVAVDVEGGEHGTEARVRLASAIAEPWLAVTFPGSVVTSRSVSCEAAAERVLARTVVRYHDLVLDEQVRAVVDPTEVATLLAQAAADDPQALLGPREDVAALVARLRFLAAAMPALALPDPDRLLADAVGALAATARAVRDVRRGDVCGVMRGLLSHRQRVALDAEAPTHWTLPSGRRVPVAYLPDRPPAVGARIQELFGLAASPRLAGGRVAILFELLAPNQRPMQVTDDLASFWRTTYAQVRGELRGRYPKHPWPDDPLSAEPTARAKRRG
;
A
#
# COMPACT_ATOMS: atom_id res chain seq x y z
N THR A 1 -20.83 -36.83 -42.50
CA THR A 1 -20.76 -36.43 -41.06
C THR A 1 -21.22 -35.00 -40.91
N THR A 2 -21.90 -34.70 -39.79
CA THR A 2 -22.29 -33.30 -39.45
C THR A 2 -21.50 -32.81 -38.26
N VAL A 3 -20.90 -31.61 -38.39
CA VAL A 3 -20.24 -30.89 -37.31
C VAL A 3 -21.10 -29.69 -36.92
N VAL A 4 -21.38 -29.53 -35.64
CA VAL A 4 -21.97 -28.32 -35.07
C VAL A 4 -20.88 -27.58 -34.31
N ASP A 5 -20.58 -26.37 -34.71
CA ASP A 5 -19.47 -25.57 -34.14
C ASP A 5 -20.03 -24.33 -33.45
N SER A 6 -19.80 -24.21 -32.14
CA SER A 6 -20.16 -23.02 -31.36
C SER A 6 -19.31 -21.77 -31.66
N GLY A 7 -18.20 -21.97 -32.36
CA GLY A 7 -17.24 -20.90 -32.62
C GLY A 7 -16.45 -20.44 -31.39
N LEU A 8 -16.48 -21.22 -30.30
CA LEU A 8 -15.82 -20.89 -29.03
C LEU A 8 -14.78 -21.96 -28.67
N VAL A 9 -13.76 -21.54 -27.94
CA VAL A 9 -12.74 -22.42 -27.35
C VAL A 9 -12.33 -21.90 -25.98
N ARG A 10 -12.06 -22.82 -25.07
CA ARG A 10 -11.39 -22.51 -23.82
C ARG A 10 -9.89 -22.56 -24.05
N THR A 11 -9.21 -21.42 -23.84
CA THR A 11 -7.76 -21.29 -24.04
C THR A 11 -7.12 -20.83 -22.74
N MET A 12 -6.10 -21.56 -22.32
CA MET A 12 -5.20 -21.07 -21.27
C MET A 12 -4.38 -19.91 -21.81
N ARG A 13 -4.30 -18.85 -21.03
CA ARG A 13 -3.47 -17.69 -21.32
C ARG A 13 -2.71 -17.30 -20.07
N PHE A 14 -1.41 -17.29 -20.16
CA PHE A 14 -0.53 -16.78 -19.13
C PHE A 14 -0.68 -15.26 -19.02
N GLU A 15 -0.86 -14.76 -17.82
CA GLU A 15 -0.92 -13.34 -17.52
C GLU A 15 0.39 -12.89 -16.87
N PRO A 16 1.30 -12.22 -17.62
CA PRO A 16 2.64 -11.89 -17.11
C PRO A 16 2.62 -11.03 -15.84
N ARG A 17 1.60 -10.18 -15.71
CA ARG A 17 1.47 -9.27 -14.56
C ARG A 17 1.24 -9.99 -13.23
N THR A 18 0.51 -11.09 -13.25
CA THR A 18 0.20 -11.89 -12.04
C THR A 18 1.02 -13.18 -11.96
N GLY A 19 1.65 -13.61 -13.08
CA GLY A 19 2.33 -14.89 -13.17
C GLY A 19 1.39 -16.10 -13.12
N LEU A 20 0.10 -15.90 -13.44
CA LEU A 20 -0.93 -16.92 -13.35
C LEU A 20 -1.52 -17.26 -14.71
N ASP A 21 -1.88 -18.53 -14.87
CA ASP A 21 -2.66 -18.96 -16.01
C ASP A 21 -4.16 -18.65 -15.81
N ARG A 22 -4.81 -18.20 -16.87
CA ARG A 22 -6.25 -17.95 -16.91
C ARG A 22 -6.90 -18.74 -18.02
N LEU A 23 -7.91 -19.50 -17.66
CA LEU A 23 -8.76 -20.17 -18.64
C LEU A 23 -9.80 -19.16 -19.17
N ARG A 24 -9.69 -18.80 -20.45
CA ARG A 24 -10.62 -17.88 -21.11
C ARG A 24 -11.44 -18.59 -22.18
N LEU A 25 -12.75 -18.32 -22.19
CA LEU A 25 -13.61 -18.69 -23.31
C LEU A 25 -13.51 -17.59 -24.37
N VAL A 26 -12.95 -17.93 -25.53
CA VAL A 26 -12.72 -16.97 -26.61
C VAL A 26 -13.28 -17.47 -27.93
N ALA A 27 -13.56 -16.55 -28.85
CA ALA A 27 -13.92 -16.89 -30.22
C ALA A 27 -12.71 -17.54 -30.93
N ILE A 28 -12.93 -18.63 -31.66
CA ILE A 28 -11.92 -19.27 -32.50
C ILE A 28 -11.53 -18.40 -33.68
N SER A 29 -10.35 -18.60 -34.25
CA SER A 29 -9.93 -17.99 -35.49
C SER A 29 -10.66 -18.54 -36.72
N ARG A 30 -10.57 -17.85 -37.85
CA ARG A 30 -11.11 -18.34 -39.14
C ARG A 30 -10.41 -19.64 -39.58
N SER A 31 -9.09 -19.75 -39.38
CA SER A 31 -8.33 -20.96 -39.67
C SER A 31 -8.82 -22.13 -38.82
N SER A 32 -9.05 -21.93 -37.52
CA SER A 32 -9.58 -22.97 -36.63
C SER A 32 -11.01 -23.39 -37.04
N ALA A 33 -11.87 -22.43 -37.38
CA ALA A 33 -13.21 -22.70 -37.88
C ALA A 33 -13.17 -23.56 -39.18
N THR A 34 -12.23 -23.25 -40.08
CA THR A 34 -12.03 -24.01 -41.31
C THR A 34 -11.55 -25.44 -41.02
N GLN A 35 -10.59 -25.61 -40.10
CA GLN A 35 -10.11 -26.94 -39.68
C GLN A 35 -11.23 -27.76 -39.03
N ARG A 36 -12.08 -27.17 -38.17
CA ARG A 36 -13.21 -27.84 -37.56
C ARG A 36 -14.26 -28.26 -38.60
N ALA A 37 -14.57 -27.37 -39.54
CA ALA A 37 -15.45 -27.69 -40.65
C ALA A 37 -14.91 -28.84 -41.51
N GLY A 38 -13.58 -28.89 -41.77
CA GLY A 38 -12.91 -29.96 -42.49
C GLY A 38 -13.08 -31.34 -41.82
N ARG A 39 -13.36 -31.41 -40.51
CA ARG A 39 -13.68 -32.66 -39.82
C ARG A 39 -14.97 -33.32 -40.33
N ALA A 40 -15.93 -32.54 -40.79
CA ALA A 40 -17.15 -33.07 -41.40
C ALA A 40 -16.87 -33.80 -42.72
N GLY A 41 -15.91 -33.32 -43.49
CA GLY A 41 -15.57 -33.80 -44.82
C GLY A 41 -14.43 -34.87 -44.89
N ARG A 42 -13.96 -35.41 -43.74
CA ARG A 42 -12.74 -36.23 -43.67
C ARG A 42 -12.82 -37.57 -44.45
N LEU A 43 -13.98 -38.17 -44.49
CA LEU A 43 -14.20 -39.48 -45.14
C LEU A 43 -15.21 -39.42 -46.30
N GLY A 44 -15.73 -38.26 -46.64
CA GLY A 44 -16.74 -38.02 -47.66
C GLY A 44 -17.50 -36.71 -47.43
N PRO A 45 -18.42 -36.32 -48.29
CA PRO A 45 -19.19 -35.09 -48.17
C PRO A 45 -19.83 -34.94 -46.79
N GLY A 46 -19.67 -33.78 -46.16
CA GLY A 46 -20.19 -33.50 -44.81
C GLY A 46 -20.77 -32.09 -44.71
N ARG A 47 -21.48 -31.81 -43.59
CA ARG A 47 -22.07 -30.50 -43.30
C ARG A 47 -21.43 -29.92 -42.05
N CYS A 48 -21.17 -28.61 -42.06
CA CYS A 48 -20.78 -27.88 -40.86
C CYS A 48 -21.83 -26.78 -40.59
N LEU A 49 -22.42 -26.82 -39.39
CA LEU A 49 -23.33 -25.81 -38.90
C LEU A 49 -22.56 -24.88 -37.96
N ARG A 50 -22.29 -23.65 -38.40
CA ARG A 50 -21.66 -22.64 -37.61
C ARG A 50 -22.70 -21.84 -36.83
N LEU A 51 -22.60 -21.82 -35.48
CA LEU A 51 -23.56 -21.14 -34.59
C LEU A 51 -23.20 -19.68 -34.36
N TRP A 52 -22.70 -18.99 -35.38
CA TRP A 52 -22.43 -17.55 -35.37
C TRP A 52 -22.79 -16.95 -36.72
N SER A 53 -22.94 -15.60 -36.72
CA SER A 53 -23.34 -14.85 -37.91
C SER A 53 -22.19 -14.64 -38.90
N ARG A 54 -22.52 -14.28 -40.16
CA ARG A 54 -21.52 -13.87 -41.15
C ARG A 54 -20.78 -12.61 -40.74
N ALA A 55 -21.41 -11.69 -40.03
CA ALA A 55 -20.78 -10.49 -39.50
C ALA A 55 -19.72 -10.83 -38.44
N GLU A 56 -20.01 -11.75 -37.55
CA GLU A 56 -19.05 -12.25 -36.56
C GLU A 56 -17.89 -13.02 -37.21
N GLU A 57 -18.14 -13.72 -38.34
CA GLU A 57 -17.07 -14.39 -39.10
C GLU A 57 -16.04 -13.37 -39.61
N VAL A 58 -16.48 -12.24 -40.15
CA VAL A 58 -15.60 -11.18 -40.65
C VAL A 58 -14.75 -10.57 -39.51
N GLY A 59 -15.33 -10.43 -38.31
CA GLY A 59 -14.62 -9.91 -37.12
C GLY A 59 -13.67 -10.90 -36.47
N ARG A 60 -13.66 -12.19 -36.86
CA ARG A 60 -12.75 -13.20 -36.32
C ARG A 60 -11.33 -12.99 -36.82
N ARG A 61 -10.37 -13.22 -35.94
CA ARG A 61 -8.95 -13.24 -36.32
C ARG A 61 -8.71 -14.29 -37.40
N GLU A 62 -7.75 -14.06 -38.25
CA GLU A 62 -7.38 -15.02 -39.31
C GLU A 62 -6.77 -16.28 -38.71
N HIS A 63 -5.79 -16.11 -37.81
CA HIS A 63 -5.06 -17.20 -37.13
C HIS A 63 -5.18 -17.07 -35.61
N GLU A 64 -4.89 -18.14 -34.88
CA GLU A 64 -4.77 -18.16 -33.43
C GLU A 64 -3.55 -17.33 -33.00
N THR A 65 -3.61 -16.78 -31.76
CA THR A 65 -2.44 -16.14 -31.17
C THR A 65 -1.31 -17.16 -31.03
N PRO A 66 -0.09 -16.88 -31.50
CA PRO A 66 1.06 -17.77 -31.37
C PRO A 66 1.29 -18.22 -29.93
N GLU A 67 1.76 -19.44 -29.75
CA GLU A 67 1.95 -20.03 -28.42
C GLU A 67 2.93 -19.21 -27.58
N ILE A 68 4.01 -18.73 -28.17
CA ILE A 68 5.02 -17.89 -27.51
C ILE A 68 4.45 -16.60 -26.89
N GLN A 69 3.33 -16.13 -27.38
CA GLN A 69 2.65 -14.91 -26.87
C GLN A 69 1.61 -15.19 -25.78
N ARG A 70 1.38 -16.46 -25.41
CA ARG A 70 0.30 -16.82 -24.47
C ARG A 70 0.66 -17.81 -23.37
N VAL A 71 1.88 -18.40 -23.38
CA VAL A 71 2.34 -19.39 -22.39
C VAL A 71 3.45 -18.82 -21.50
N ASP A 72 3.72 -19.50 -20.39
CA ASP A 72 4.92 -19.24 -19.58
C ASP A 72 6.18 -19.61 -20.38
N LEU A 73 7.15 -18.70 -20.40
CA LEU A 73 8.38 -18.84 -21.19
C LEU A 73 9.58 -19.31 -20.36
N SER A 74 9.41 -19.57 -19.06
CA SER A 74 10.52 -19.82 -18.14
C SER A 74 11.38 -21.00 -18.57
N ARG A 75 10.79 -22.09 -19.06
CA ARG A 75 11.56 -23.25 -19.54
C ARG A 75 12.37 -22.92 -20.79
N THR A 76 11.72 -22.34 -21.79
CA THR A 76 12.38 -21.98 -23.07
C THR A 76 13.54 -21.02 -22.83
N LEU A 77 13.33 -20.01 -21.95
CA LEU A 77 14.37 -19.03 -21.66
C LEU A 77 15.54 -19.62 -20.86
N LEU A 78 15.29 -20.57 -19.97
CA LEU A 78 16.35 -21.29 -19.28
C LEU A 78 17.17 -22.18 -20.25
N GLU A 79 16.52 -22.80 -21.23
CA GLU A 79 17.19 -23.56 -22.32
C GLU A 79 18.07 -22.64 -23.16
N LEU A 80 17.56 -21.49 -23.58
CA LEU A 80 18.32 -20.48 -24.33
C LEU A 80 19.51 -19.93 -23.54
N ALA A 81 19.32 -19.67 -22.26
CA ALA A 81 20.39 -19.25 -21.36
C ALA A 81 21.51 -20.33 -21.27
N ALA A 82 21.14 -21.61 -21.22
CA ALA A 82 22.09 -22.70 -21.21
C ALA A 82 22.88 -22.83 -22.54
N TRP A 83 22.33 -22.36 -23.65
CA TRP A 83 23.04 -22.24 -24.94
C TRP A 83 23.90 -20.97 -25.01
N SER A 84 24.12 -20.29 -23.88
CA SER A 84 24.93 -19.08 -23.79
C SER A 84 24.30 -17.84 -24.47
N LEU A 85 23.01 -17.85 -24.73
CA LEU A 85 22.30 -16.69 -25.22
C LEU A 85 22.16 -15.68 -24.05
N ARG A 86 22.83 -14.52 -24.18
CA ARG A 86 22.84 -13.48 -23.16
C ARG A 86 21.65 -12.53 -23.22
N ASP A 87 21.00 -12.47 -24.38
CA ASP A 87 19.86 -11.60 -24.61
C ASP A 87 18.83 -12.32 -25.50
N PRO A 88 17.71 -12.80 -24.94
CA PRO A 88 16.64 -13.43 -25.72
C PRO A 88 16.01 -12.51 -26.76
N THR A 89 16.11 -11.19 -26.61
CA THR A 89 15.56 -10.23 -27.58
C THR A 89 16.40 -10.12 -28.85
N ALA A 90 17.66 -10.59 -28.81
CA ALA A 90 18.57 -10.59 -29.95
C ALA A 90 18.30 -11.73 -30.94
N LEU A 91 17.42 -12.69 -30.60
CA LEU A 91 17.02 -13.74 -31.53
C LEU A 91 16.06 -13.19 -32.59
N ASP A 92 16.23 -13.70 -33.81
CA ASP A 92 15.30 -13.45 -34.92
C ASP A 92 14.06 -14.34 -34.77
N TRP A 93 13.14 -13.91 -33.88
CA TRP A 93 11.90 -14.62 -33.64
C TRP A 93 10.93 -14.45 -34.80
N LEU A 94 10.26 -15.50 -35.24
CA LEU A 94 9.15 -15.40 -36.19
C LEU A 94 8.03 -14.53 -35.62
N ASP A 95 7.68 -14.79 -34.36
CA ASP A 95 6.77 -13.95 -33.53
C ASP A 95 7.50 -13.63 -32.25
N ALA A 96 7.76 -12.36 -31.98
CA ALA A 96 8.50 -11.95 -30.80
C ALA A 96 7.69 -12.23 -29.51
N PRO A 97 8.33 -12.76 -28.45
CA PRO A 97 7.70 -12.91 -27.14
C PRO A 97 7.40 -11.54 -26.52
N PRO A 98 6.29 -11.40 -25.77
CA PRO A 98 5.98 -10.15 -25.08
C PRO A 98 7.07 -9.77 -24.07
N PRO A 99 7.55 -8.51 -24.03
CA PRO A 99 8.60 -8.09 -23.08
C PRO A 99 8.23 -8.37 -21.62
N ALA A 100 6.97 -8.19 -21.24
CA ALA A 100 6.49 -8.51 -19.89
C ALA A 100 6.56 -10.00 -19.57
N ALA A 101 6.41 -10.89 -20.54
CA ALA A 101 6.54 -12.34 -20.35
C ALA A 101 8.01 -12.75 -20.19
N LEU A 102 8.93 -12.11 -20.93
CA LEU A 102 10.38 -12.29 -20.76
C LEU A 102 10.83 -11.88 -19.37
N GLU A 103 10.45 -10.68 -18.91
CA GLU A 103 10.82 -10.18 -17.61
C GLU A 103 10.23 -11.03 -16.47
N ARG A 104 8.98 -11.45 -16.60
CA ARG A 104 8.36 -12.34 -15.61
C ARG A 104 9.06 -13.69 -15.52
N ALA A 105 9.43 -14.26 -16.66
CA ALA A 105 10.16 -15.52 -16.70
C ALA A 105 11.58 -15.38 -16.13
N ARG A 106 12.27 -14.27 -16.41
CA ARG A 106 13.58 -13.96 -15.83
C ARG A 106 13.49 -13.88 -14.29
N GLN A 107 12.52 -13.09 -13.78
CA GLN A 107 12.30 -12.95 -12.34
C GLN A 107 12.04 -14.31 -11.70
N LEU A 108 11.12 -15.09 -12.26
CA LEU A 108 10.85 -16.45 -11.76
C LEU A 108 12.10 -17.32 -11.72
N LEU A 109 12.89 -17.34 -12.80
CA LEU A 109 14.11 -18.15 -12.85
C LEU A 109 15.17 -17.67 -11.85
N THR A 110 15.23 -16.38 -11.58
CA THR A 110 16.09 -15.80 -10.52
C THR A 110 15.61 -16.24 -9.15
N ASP A 111 14.31 -16.12 -8.87
CA ASP A 111 13.69 -16.53 -7.60
C ASP A 111 13.85 -18.04 -7.34
N LEU A 112 13.83 -18.87 -8.38
CA LEU A 112 14.12 -20.30 -8.30
C LEU A 112 15.62 -20.60 -8.11
N GLY A 113 16.49 -19.59 -8.17
CA GLY A 113 17.94 -19.77 -8.12
C GLY A 113 18.55 -20.35 -9.40
N ALA A 114 17.80 -20.35 -10.51
CA ALA A 114 18.22 -20.90 -11.79
C ALA A 114 19.12 -19.96 -12.59
N LEU A 115 18.97 -18.65 -12.41
CA LEU A 115 19.80 -17.60 -13.01
C LEU A 115 20.59 -16.83 -11.96
N ALA A 116 21.76 -16.35 -12.34
CA ALA A 116 22.63 -15.53 -11.50
C ALA A 116 22.50 -14.03 -11.84
N GLY A 117 22.25 -13.20 -10.83
CA GLY A 117 22.21 -11.73 -10.98
C GLY A 117 21.10 -11.26 -11.93
N GLU A 118 21.32 -10.12 -12.57
CA GLU A 118 20.35 -9.48 -13.47
C GLU A 118 20.39 -10.03 -14.92
N GLY A 119 21.35 -10.93 -15.23
CA GLY A 119 21.54 -11.48 -16.57
C GLY A 119 20.85 -12.81 -16.82
N TRP A 120 21.15 -13.40 -17.98
CA TRP A 120 20.67 -14.72 -18.42
C TRP A 120 21.73 -15.81 -18.22
N THR A 121 22.51 -15.76 -17.14
CA THR A 121 23.56 -16.75 -16.86
C THR A 121 23.01 -17.85 -15.96
N PRO A 122 22.93 -19.10 -16.44
CA PRO A 122 22.40 -20.21 -15.64
C PRO A 122 23.39 -20.60 -14.52
N THR A 123 22.86 -20.79 -13.32
CA THR A 123 23.61 -21.31 -12.17
C THR A 123 23.87 -22.82 -12.31
N ALA A 124 24.64 -23.41 -11.39
CA ALA A 124 24.75 -24.87 -11.28
C ALA A 124 23.36 -25.53 -11.07
N LEU A 125 22.52 -24.91 -10.22
CA LEU A 125 21.14 -25.35 -10.02
C LEU A 125 20.32 -25.21 -11.31
N GLY A 126 20.41 -24.08 -12.03
CA GLY A 126 19.71 -23.91 -13.31
C GLY A 126 19.99 -25.00 -14.32
N ARG A 127 21.25 -25.46 -14.38
CA ARG A 127 21.63 -26.62 -15.24
C ARG A 127 21.02 -27.93 -14.73
N ARG A 128 20.95 -28.15 -13.42
CA ARG A 128 20.23 -29.32 -12.83
C ARG A 128 18.74 -29.29 -13.18
N LEU A 129 18.10 -28.12 -13.12
CA LEU A 129 16.68 -27.98 -13.46
C LEU A 129 16.39 -28.36 -14.92
N LEU A 130 17.24 -27.97 -15.84
CA LEU A 130 17.09 -28.35 -17.26
C LEU A 130 17.14 -29.84 -17.50
N ALA A 131 17.89 -30.57 -16.69
CA ALA A 131 17.99 -32.02 -16.81
C ALA A 131 16.68 -32.73 -16.38
N VAL A 132 15.76 -32.06 -15.70
CA VAL A 132 14.46 -32.63 -15.29
C VAL A 132 13.41 -32.26 -16.36
N PRO A 133 12.67 -33.23 -16.95
CA PRO A 133 11.77 -32.99 -18.09
C PRO A 133 10.39 -32.47 -17.67
N VAL A 134 10.36 -31.44 -16.79
CA VAL A 134 9.15 -30.74 -16.35
C VAL A 134 9.40 -29.22 -16.29
N ALA A 135 8.35 -28.44 -16.00
CA ALA A 135 8.49 -27.00 -15.83
C ALA A 135 9.52 -26.64 -14.74
N PRO A 136 10.25 -25.51 -14.83
CA PRO A 136 11.32 -25.14 -13.90
C PRO A 136 10.91 -25.17 -12.43
N ARG A 137 9.67 -24.79 -12.09
CA ARG A 137 9.12 -24.87 -10.72
C ARG A 137 9.12 -26.28 -10.16
N LEU A 138 8.61 -27.24 -10.95
CA LEU A 138 8.54 -28.64 -10.56
C LEU A 138 9.91 -29.30 -10.57
N ALA A 139 10.78 -28.88 -11.50
CA ALA A 139 12.17 -29.29 -11.50
C ALA A 139 12.90 -28.81 -10.23
N ARG A 140 12.65 -27.57 -9.77
CA ARG A 140 13.21 -27.02 -8.53
C ARG A 140 12.74 -27.81 -7.32
N MET A 141 11.44 -28.08 -7.23
CA MET A 141 10.85 -28.90 -6.17
C MET A 141 11.48 -30.28 -6.09
N ARG A 142 11.65 -30.95 -7.25
CA ARG A 142 12.28 -32.27 -7.30
C ARG A 142 13.77 -32.22 -6.90
N CYS A 143 14.54 -31.22 -7.36
CA CYS A 143 15.94 -31.06 -6.99
C CYS A 143 16.10 -30.76 -5.48
N GLU A 144 15.23 -29.95 -4.90
CA GLU A 144 15.22 -29.68 -3.46
C GLU A 144 14.93 -30.97 -2.65
N ALA A 145 13.96 -31.76 -3.10
CA ALA A 145 13.63 -33.02 -2.45
C ALA A 145 14.82 -34.01 -2.48
N GLU A 146 15.61 -34.00 -3.56
CA GLU A 146 16.85 -34.76 -3.66
C GLU A 146 17.88 -34.26 -2.63
N ASP A 147 18.09 -32.96 -2.56
CA ASP A 147 19.03 -32.33 -1.63
C ASP A 147 18.60 -32.52 -0.15
N LEU A 148 17.30 -32.65 0.12
CA LEU A 148 16.73 -32.95 1.43
C LEU A 148 16.67 -34.46 1.77
N GLY A 149 17.09 -35.35 0.87
CA GLY A 149 17.12 -36.80 1.09
C GLY A 149 15.77 -37.50 0.94
N VAL A 150 14.77 -36.86 0.27
CA VAL A 150 13.43 -37.43 0.02
C VAL A 150 13.09 -37.49 -1.47
N PRO A 151 13.99 -38.01 -2.35
CA PRO A 151 13.84 -37.92 -3.80
C PRO A 151 12.61 -38.67 -4.34
N ALA A 152 12.22 -39.80 -3.75
CA ALA A 152 11.06 -40.57 -4.18
C ALA A 152 9.74 -39.82 -3.91
N ALA A 153 9.61 -39.20 -2.75
CA ALA A 153 8.47 -38.36 -2.42
C ALA A 153 8.44 -37.09 -3.30
N GLY A 154 9.61 -36.46 -3.54
CA GLY A 154 9.74 -35.33 -4.45
C GLY A 154 9.30 -35.65 -5.89
N ALA A 155 9.69 -36.81 -6.42
CA ALA A 155 9.26 -37.27 -7.72
C ALA A 155 7.75 -37.49 -7.81
N LEU A 156 7.13 -38.01 -6.72
CA LEU A 156 5.68 -38.21 -6.64
C LEU A 156 4.93 -36.87 -6.60
N VAL A 157 5.30 -35.95 -5.70
CA VAL A 157 4.58 -34.67 -5.59
C VAL A 157 4.80 -33.80 -6.83
N ALA A 158 5.96 -33.87 -7.48
CA ALA A 158 6.20 -33.21 -8.77
C ALA A 158 5.32 -33.79 -9.89
N ALA A 159 5.15 -35.11 -9.94
CA ALA A 159 4.26 -35.76 -10.89
C ALA A 159 2.78 -35.39 -10.64
N LEU A 160 2.35 -35.39 -9.38
CA LEU A 160 1.00 -34.96 -8.99
C LEU A 160 0.70 -33.51 -9.37
N ALA A 161 1.68 -32.62 -9.23
CA ALA A 161 1.52 -31.21 -9.59
C ALA A 161 1.62 -30.94 -11.10
N SER A 162 2.22 -31.84 -11.88
CA SER A 162 2.38 -31.70 -13.35
C SER A 162 1.22 -32.27 -14.15
N GLU A 163 0.52 -33.25 -13.61
CA GLU A 163 -0.53 -33.98 -14.29
C GLU A 163 -1.93 -33.45 -13.88
N ARG A 164 -2.94 -33.95 -14.60
CA ARG A 164 -4.32 -33.71 -14.21
C ARG A 164 -4.59 -34.27 -12.80
N ASP A 165 -5.40 -33.55 -12.02
CA ASP A 165 -5.80 -34.00 -10.69
C ASP A 165 -6.33 -35.43 -10.69
N ILE A 166 -5.81 -36.26 -9.79
CA ILE A 166 -6.22 -37.66 -9.64
C ILE A 166 -7.61 -37.82 -9.02
N LEU A 167 -8.13 -36.78 -8.34
CA LEU A 167 -9.48 -36.82 -7.79
C LEU A 167 -10.52 -36.68 -8.91
N LEU A 168 -11.56 -37.50 -8.86
CA LEU A 168 -12.68 -37.39 -9.81
C LEU A 168 -13.36 -36.03 -9.68
N ALA A 169 -13.45 -35.31 -10.81
CA ALA A 169 -14.25 -34.08 -10.84
C ALA A 169 -15.70 -34.40 -10.49
N ARG A 170 -16.30 -33.64 -9.57
CA ARG A 170 -17.73 -33.76 -9.20
C ARG A 170 -18.58 -33.66 -10.47
N ARG A 171 -19.37 -34.68 -10.76
CA ARG A 171 -20.45 -34.58 -11.76
C ARG A 171 -21.52 -33.63 -11.19
N ALA A 172 -22.06 -32.75 -12.03
CA ALA A 172 -23.06 -31.74 -11.65
C ALA A 172 -24.36 -32.35 -11.09
N PHE A 173 -24.56 -33.67 -11.17
CA PHE A 173 -25.72 -34.37 -10.70
C PHE A 173 -25.32 -35.67 -9.98
N GLY A 174 -25.57 -35.75 -8.68
CA GLY A 174 -25.60 -36.96 -7.87
C GLY A 174 -24.26 -37.43 -7.30
N ASP A 175 -24.27 -37.86 -6.06
CA ASP A 175 -23.25 -38.57 -5.27
C ASP A 175 -21.87 -37.90 -5.19
N ALA A 176 -21.87 -36.80 -4.47
CA ALA A 176 -20.63 -36.21 -4.02
C ALA A 176 -20.09 -36.94 -2.79
N VAL A 177 -18.84 -37.39 -2.82
CA VAL A 177 -18.09 -37.66 -1.59
C VAL A 177 -18.24 -36.42 -0.71
N PRO A 178 -18.74 -36.57 0.55
CA PRO A 178 -18.97 -35.41 1.41
C PRO A 178 -17.68 -34.60 1.55
N ARG A 179 -17.78 -33.26 1.51
CA ARG A 179 -16.65 -32.33 1.69
C ARG A 179 -15.87 -32.56 3.00
N SER A 180 -16.49 -33.21 3.97
CA SER A 180 -15.92 -33.59 5.25
C SER A 180 -15.07 -34.87 5.21
N ALA A 181 -15.04 -35.60 4.07
CA ALA A 181 -14.40 -36.90 4.00
C ALA A 181 -12.85 -36.84 4.13
N PHE A 182 -12.23 -35.71 3.78
CA PHE A 182 -10.77 -35.59 3.79
C PHE A 182 -10.22 -34.78 5.00
N GLY A 183 -11.09 -34.23 5.88
CA GLY A 183 -10.64 -33.49 7.07
C GLY A 183 -9.82 -32.23 6.80
N THR A 184 -8.98 -31.85 7.76
CA THR A 184 -7.93 -30.83 7.64
C THR A 184 -6.57 -31.47 7.55
N GLY A 185 -5.68 -30.94 6.74
CA GLY A 185 -4.33 -31.48 6.56
C GLY A 185 -3.34 -30.39 6.14
N PRO A 186 -2.04 -30.69 6.19
CA PRO A 186 -1.01 -29.71 5.88
C PRO A 186 -0.87 -29.45 4.38
N SER A 187 -1.33 -30.37 3.50
CA SER A 187 -1.13 -30.22 2.06
C SER A 187 -2.13 -31.02 1.24
N ASP A 188 -2.65 -30.37 0.21
CA ASP A 188 -3.47 -31.02 -0.82
C ASP A 188 -2.64 -32.01 -1.65
N LEU A 189 -1.32 -31.78 -1.81
CA LEU A 189 -0.42 -32.71 -2.51
C LEU A 189 -0.11 -33.94 -1.66
N LEU A 190 0.11 -33.79 -0.36
CA LEU A 190 0.34 -34.93 0.56
C LEU A 190 -0.89 -35.83 0.61
N LEU A 191 -2.10 -35.27 0.72
CA LEU A 191 -3.33 -36.06 0.64
C LEU A 191 -3.39 -36.89 -0.67
N ARG A 192 -3.04 -36.26 -1.79
CA ARG A 192 -3.04 -36.96 -3.07
C ARG A 192 -1.94 -38.02 -3.16
N ALA A 193 -0.79 -37.78 -2.53
CA ALA A 193 0.30 -38.77 -2.42
C ALA A 193 -0.12 -39.99 -1.61
N GLU A 194 -0.83 -39.79 -0.50
CA GLU A 194 -1.39 -40.88 0.31
C GLU A 194 -2.40 -41.72 -0.50
N LEU A 195 -3.36 -41.05 -1.13
CA LEU A 195 -4.37 -41.71 -1.98
C LEU A 195 -3.74 -42.43 -3.16
N PHE A 196 -2.71 -41.86 -3.78
CA PHE A 196 -1.95 -42.49 -4.84
C PHE A 196 -1.23 -43.75 -4.36
N THR A 197 -0.58 -43.67 -3.19
CA THR A 197 0.14 -44.80 -2.57
C THR A 197 -0.82 -45.94 -2.22
N GLU A 198 -2.01 -45.62 -1.72
CA GLU A 198 -3.05 -46.63 -1.47
C GLU A 198 -3.52 -47.30 -2.79
N ALA A 199 -3.75 -46.47 -3.84
CA ALA A 199 -4.09 -47.01 -5.18
C ALA A 199 -2.96 -47.91 -5.76
N ALA A 200 -1.70 -47.61 -5.48
CA ALA A 200 -0.57 -48.41 -5.91
C ALA A 200 -0.59 -49.84 -5.33
N ARG A 201 -1.06 -50.02 -4.08
CA ARG A 201 -1.24 -51.32 -3.44
C ARG A 201 -2.19 -52.23 -4.22
N SER A 202 -3.18 -51.64 -4.90
CA SER A 202 -4.13 -52.34 -5.80
C SER A 202 -3.62 -52.42 -7.24
N ARG A 203 -2.35 -52.10 -7.52
CA ARG A 203 -1.76 -52.01 -8.85
C ARG A 203 -2.57 -51.09 -9.80
N PHE A 204 -3.15 -50.03 -9.25
CA PHE A 204 -3.97 -49.07 -10.00
C PHE A 204 -5.14 -49.70 -10.77
N SER A 205 -5.79 -50.71 -10.19
CA SER A 205 -6.99 -51.29 -10.80
C SER A 205 -8.09 -50.27 -10.92
N ALA A 206 -8.78 -50.23 -12.07
CA ALA A 206 -9.81 -49.21 -12.34
C ALA A 206 -10.90 -49.20 -11.27
N SER A 207 -11.40 -50.36 -10.88
CA SER A 207 -12.48 -50.51 -9.88
C SER A 207 -12.04 -50.06 -8.46
N ALA A 208 -10.77 -50.28 -8.10
CA ALA A 208 -10.25 -49.79 -6.82
C ALA A 208 -10.07 -48.26 -6.80
N CYS A 209 -9.54 -47.69 -7.89
CA CYS A 209 -9.43 -46.24 -8.07
C CYS A 209 -10.81 -45.55 -7.98
N GLU A 210 -11.80 -46.05 -8.73
CA GLU A 210 -13.15 -45.47 -8.74
C GLU A 210 -13.82 -45.52 -7.37
N ARG A 211 -13.67 -46.65 -6.60
CA ARG A 211 -14.19 -46.74 -5.23
C ARG A 211 -13.51 -45.75 -4.29
N ALA A 212 -12.23 -45.45 -4.52
CA ALA A 212 -11.47 -44.44 -3.77
C ALA A 212 -11.72 -43.00 -4.27
N GLY A 213 -12.62 -42.78 -5.24
CA GLY A 213 -12.90 -41.46 -5.81
C GLY A 213 -11.80 -40.92 -6.73
N LEU A 214 -10.94 -41.80 -7.27
CA LEU A 214 -9.82 -41.47 -8.14
C LEU A 214 -10.12 -41.74 -9.60
N ASP A 215 -9.59 -40.88 -10.49
CA ASP A 215 -9.59 -41.10 -11.95
C ASP A 215 -8.48 -42.10 -12.33
N PRO A 216 -8.81 -43.34 -12.80
CA PRO A 216 -7.83 -44.33 -13.14
C PRO A 216 -6.85 -43.89 -14.24
N HIS A 217 -7.29 -43.02 -15.16
CA HIS A 217 -6.45 -42.50 -16.23
C HIS A 217 -5.46 -41.47 -15.71
N ALA A 218 -5.90 -40.55 -14.82
CA ALA A 218 -5.04 -39.57 -14.18
C ALA A 218 -3.99 -40.24 -13.28
N VAL A 219 -4.39 -41.21 -12.45
CA VAL A 219 -3.46 -42.00 -11.62
C VAL A 219 -2.36 -42.68 -12.43
N ARG A 220 -2.73 -43.31 -13.57
CA ARG A 220 -1.74 -43.93 -14.46
C ARG A 220 -0.84 -42.92 -15.18
N ALA A 221 -1.34 -41.71 -15.46
CA ALA A 221 -0.52 -40.63 -16.00
C ALA A 221 0.52 -40.21 -14.97
N VAL A 222 0.09 -39.92 -13.72
CA VAL A 222 0.97 -39.59 -12.60
C VAL A 222 2.03 -40.67 -12.40
N GLU A 223 1.69 -41.97 -12.46
CA GLU A 223 2.67 -43.06 -12.29
C GLU A 223 3.71 -43.05 -13.40
N ARG A 224 3.33 -42.80 -14.67
CA ARG A 224 4.28 -42.68 -15.76
C ARG A 224 5.26 -41.54 -15.55
N THR A 225 4.76 -40.38 -15.21
CA THR A 225 5.55 -39.16 -14.93
C THR A 225 6.44 -39.36 -13.70
N ARG A 226 5.92 -39.93 -12.62
CA ARG A 226 6.71 -40.29 -11.42
C ARG A 226 7.90 -41.17 -11.78
N ARG A 227 7.68 -42.27 -12.54
CA ARG A 227 8.76 -43.15 -12.97
C ARG A 227 9.79 -42.43 -13.84
N GLN A 228 9.37 -41.51 -14.70
CA GLN A 228 10.28 -40.73 -15.53
C GLN A 228 11.13 -39.78 -14.66
N LEU A 229 10.56 -39.19 -13.62
CA LEU A 229 11.26 -38.31 -12.67
C LEU A 229 12.16 -39.10 -11.71
N ALA A 230 11.79 -40.31 -11.32
CA ALA A 230 12.55 -41.18 -10.41
C ALA A 230 13.75 -41.90 -11.08
N ARG A 231 13.84 -41.98 -12.40
CA ARG A 231 14.90 -42.72 -13.12
C ARG A 231 16.35 -42.29 -12.82
N ARG A 232 16.50 -41.17 -12.12
CA ARG A 232 17.81 -40.63 -11.72
C ARG A 232 18.10 -40.83 -10.22
N ASP A 233 17.15 -41.44 -9.50
CA ASP A 233 17.30 -41.65 -8.07
C ASP A 233 18.19 -42.86 -7.80
N SER A 234 18.93 -42.83 -6.69
CA SER A 234 19.76 -43.97 -6.25
C SER A 234 18.85 -45.15 -5.89
N PRO A 235 19.26 -46.39 -6.16
CA PRO A 235 18.48 -47.57 -5.78
C PRO A 235 18.18 -47.69 -4.29
N ASP A 236 18.99 -47.03 -3.44
CA ASP A 236 18.89 -47.05 -1.97
C ASP A 236 18.11 -45.87 -1.39
N ALA A 237 17.39 -45.09 -2.22
CA ALA A 237 16.60 -43.97 -1.72
C ALA A 237 15.41 -44.50 -0.89
N PRO A 238 15.12 -43.89 0.30
CA PRO A 238 13.99 -44.30 1.15
C PRO A 238 12.68 -44.19 0.37
N ASP A 239 11.76 -45.13 0.67
CA ASP A 239 10.43 -45.14 0.05
C ASP A 239 9.67 -43.84 0.35
N ALA A 240 8.85 -43.39 -0.61
CA ALA A 240 8.08 -42.16 -0.46
C ALA A 240 7.14 -42.16 0.77
N ALA A 241 6.79 -43.32 1.27
CA ALA A 241 5.94 -43.49 2.46
C ALA A 241 6.68 -43.24 3.79
N GLU A 242 8.02 -43.22 3.81
CA GLU A 242 8.84 -43.00 5.01
C GLU A 242 9.36 -41.55 5.11
N ALA A 243 9.09 -40.73 4.11
CA ALA A 243 9.54 -39.33 4.07
C ALA A 243 8.80 -38.49 5.10
N SER A 244 9.53 -37.67 5.86
CA SER A 244 8.91 -36.66 6.70
C SER A 244 8.12 -35.65 5.88
N ASP A 245 6.87 -35.40 6.25
CA ASP A 245 5.99 -34.41 5.63
C ASP A 245 6.65 -33.03 5.53
N ASP A 246 7.35 -32.60 6.58
CA ASP A 246 8.04 -31.30 6.61
C ASP A 246 9.10 -31.16 5.49
N LEU A 247 9.85 -32.24 5.19
CA LEU A 247 10.85 -32.20 4.12
C LEU A 247 10.19 -32.11 2.76
N VAL A 248 9.07 -32.81 2.57
CA VAL A 248 8.27 -32.72 1.32
C VAL A 248 7.67 -31.33 1.15
N LEU A 249 7.10 -30.74 2.23
CA LEU A 249 6.54 -29.39 2.20
C LEU A 249 7.61 -28.33 1.90
N ARG A 250 8.82 -28.48 2.44
CA ARG A 250 9.97 -27.61 2.09
C ARG A 250 10.35 -27.73 0.63
N ALA A 251 10.36 -28.96 0.10
CA ALA A 251 10.61 -29.17 -1.33
C ALA A 251 9.53 -28.50 -2.19
N VAL A 252 8.25 -28.58 -1.78
CA VAL A 252 7.15 -27.86 -2.46
C VAL A 252 7.37 -26.35 -2.40
N LEU A 253 7.73 -25.81 -1.24
CA LEU A 253 8.02 -24.37 -1.09
C LEU A 253 9.07 -23.89 -2.09
N ALA A 254 10.15 -24.65 -2.27
CA ALA A 254 11.26 -24.28 -3.15
C ALA A 254 10.84 -24.07 -4.62
N GLY A 255 9.77 -24.72 -5.07
CA GLY A 255 9.23 -24.57 -6.43
C GLY A 255 8.36 -23.33 -6.65
N PHE A 256 7.94 -22.65 -5.60
CA PHE A 256 6.91 -21.63 -5.69
C PHE A 256 7.21 -20.36 -4.85
N PRO A 257 8.39 -19.74 -5.01
CA PRO A 257 8.80 -18.57 -4.22
C PRO A 257 7.83 -17.40 -4.33
N ASP A 258 7.29 -17.15 -5.51
CA ASP A 258 6.35 -16.06 -5.83
C ASP A 258 4.88 -16.39 -5.54
N ARG A 259 4.59 -17.61 -5.04
CA ARG A 259 3.23 -18.07 -4.70
C ARG A 259 3.04 -18.36 -3.22
N VAL A 260 3.91 -17.82 -2.38
CA VAL A 260 3.71 -17.81 -0.93
C VAL A 260 2.53 -16.89 -0.60
N CYS A 261 1.61 -17.40 0.20
CA CYS A 261 0.37 -16.73 0.59
C CYS A 261 0.31 -16.57 2.10
N ARG A 262 -0.16 -15.41 2.57
CA ARG A 262 -0.53 -15.18 3.96
C ARG A 262 -2.04 -15.06 4.07
N ARG A 263 -2.63 -15.87 4.94
CA ARG A 263 -4.06 -15.82 5.25
C ARG A 263 -4.42 -14.48 5.89
N ARG A 264 -5.54 -13.88 5.49
CA ARG A 264 -5.96 -12.57 6.02
C ARG A 264 -6.36 -12.64 7.49
N GLU A 265 -7.06 -13.72 7.84
CA GLU A 265 -7.56 -13.98 9.19
C GLU A 265 -7.47 -15.48 9.48
N PRO A 266 -7.27 -15.91 10.74
CA PRO A 266 -7.29 -17.32 11.11
C PRO A 266 -8.57 -18.00 10.61
N GLY A 267 -8.44 -19.15 9.96
CA GLY A 267 -9.57 -19.93 9.43
C GLY A 267 -10.23 -19.35 8.15
N SER A 268 -9.89 -18.15 7.70
CA SER A 268 -10.41 -17.57 6.46
C SER A 268 -9.88 -18.33 5.24
N ALA A 269 -10.72 -18.56 4.23
CA ALA A 269 -10.27 -19.08 2.94
C ALA A 269 -9.47 -18.04 2.14
N ARG A 270 -9.58 -16.75 2.48
CA ARG A 270 -8.95 -15.63 1.77
C ARG A 270 -7.55 -15.37 2.26
N ALA A 271 -6.65 -15.09 1.31
CA ALA A 271 -5.25 -14.79 1.57
C ALA A 271 -4.72 -13.74 0.59
N VAL A 272 -3.53 -13.24 0.88
CA VAL A 272 -2.74 -12.39 -0.03
C VAL A 272 -1.51 -13.17 -0.44
N MET A 273 -1.24 -13.26 -1.72
CA MET A 273 -0.07 -13.88 -2.31
C MET A 273 1.01 -12.82 -2.57
N VAL A 274 2.27 -13.22 -2.60
CA VAL A 274 3.38 -12.39 -3.10
C VAL A 274 2.98 -11.70 -4.39
N GLY A 275 3.32 -10.41 -4.56
CA GLY A 275 2.84 -9.57 -5.65
C GLY A 275 1.48 -8.90 -5.38
N GLY A 276 0.97 -8.97 -4.13
CA GLY A 276 -0.27 -8.31 -3.70
C GLY A 276 -1.56 -8.94 -4.25
N THR A 277 -1.47 -10.09 -4.93
CA THR A 277 -2.66 -10.73 -5.52
C THR A 277 -3.55 -11.36 -4.44
N GLY A 278 -4.82 -10.97 -4.38
CA GLY A 278 -5.83 -11.63 -3.55
C GLY A 278 -6.14 -13.03 -4.07
N VAL A 279 -6.13 -14.01 -3.17
CA VAL A 279 -6.41 -15.41 -3.49
C VAL A 279 -7.43 -16.00 -2.52
N ALA A 280 -8.18 -17.02 -2.98
CA ALA A 280 -9.10 -17.77 -2.14
C ALA A 280 -8.90 -19.29 -2.36
N LEU A 281 -8.71 -20.01 -1.26
CA LEU A 281 -8.70 -21.48 -1.26
C LEU A 281 -10.08 -22.01 -1.66
N THR A 282 -10.09 -23.02 -2.52
CA THR A 282 -11.35 -23.71 -2.83
C THR A 282 -11.84 -24.53 -1.64
N PRO A 283 -13.14 -24.78 -1.53
CA PRO A 283 -13.70 -25.55 -0.42
C PRO A 283 -13.17 -26.98 -0.29
N GLU A 284 -12.59 -27.50 -1.37
CA GLU A 284 -12.02 -28.85 -1.46
C GLU A 284 -10.63 -28.94 -0.84
N SER A 285 -9.93 -27.81 -0.63
CA SER A 285 -8.60 -27.79 -0.02
C SER A 285 -8.66 -28.24 1.44
N VAL A 286 -7.70 -29.09 1.83
CA VAL A 286 -7.50 -29.54 3.22
C VAL A 286 -6.69 -28.56 4.06
N VAL A 287 -6.02 -27.57 3.43
CA VAL A 287 -5.19 -26.57 4.09
C VAL A 287 -6.07 -25.47 4.68
N ARG A 288 -6.55 -25.65 5.92
CA ARG A 288 -7.54 -24.73 6.52
C ARG A 288 -6.96 -23.87 7.65
N ASP A 289 -5.98 -24.36 8.38
CA ASP A 289 -5.53 -23.73 9.63
C ASP A 289 -4.19 -22.99 9.48
N ALA A 290 -3.40 -23.32 8.45
CA ALA A 290 -2.09 -22.71 8.25
C ALA A 290 -2.20 -21.20 7.96
N ALA A 291 -1.44 -20.40 8.72
CA ALA A 291 -1.35 -18.94 8.49
C ALA A 291 -0.61 -18.62 7.19
N LEU A 292 0.40 -19.42 6.85
CA LEU A 292 1.19 -19.33 5.62
C LEU A 292 1.05 -20.61 4.81
N PHE A 293 0.89 -20.48 3.50
CA PHE A 293 0.84 -21.62 2.57
C PHE A 293 1.34 -21.22 1.19
N VAL A 294 1.72 -22.20 0.42
CA VAL A 294 2.06 -22.05 -1.00
C VAL A 294 0.85 -22.41 -1.85
N ALA A 295 0.50 -21.56 -2.81
CA ALA A 295 -0.50 -21.82 -3.83
C ALA A 295 0.14 -22.59 -5.01
N VAL A 296 0.05 -23.93 -4.99
CA VAL A 296 0.65 -24.80 -6.01
C VAL A 296 -0.10 -24.71 -7.32
N ASP A 297 -1.42 -24.90 -7.29
CA ASP A 297 -2.30 -24.74 -8.44
C ASP A 297 -3.26 -23.60 -8.19
N VAL A 298 -3.10 -22.53 -8.97
CA VAL A 298 -3.87 -21.30 -8.85
C VAL A 298 -4.33 -20.81 -10.21
N GLU A 299 -5.61 -20.57 -10.31
CA GLU A 299 -6.26 -20.04 -11.51
C GLU A 299 -6.58 -18.56 -11.28
N GLY A 300 -6.12 -17.70 -12.20
CA GLY A 300 -6.39 -16.27 -12.13
C GLY A 300 -7.89 -15.96 -12.19
N GLY A 301 -8.38 -15.14 -11.27
CA GLY A 301 -9.77 -14.66 -11.25
C GLY A 301 -10.08 -13.73 -12.44
N GLU A 302 -11.37 -13.54 -12.73
CA GLU A 302 -11.83 -12.49 -13.63
C GLU A 302 -11.56 -11.09 -13.04
N HIS A 303 -11.68 -10.03 -13.84
CA HIS A 303 -11.40 -8.66 -13.40
C HIS A 303 -12.11 -8.33 -12.07
N GLY A 304 -11.31 -8.05 -11.03
CA GLY A 304 -11.81 -7.68 -9.70
C GLY A 304 -12.15 -8.85 -8.77
N THR A 305 -11.99 -10.12 -9.19
CA THR A 305 -12.18 -11.29 -8.33
C THR A 305 -10.85 -11.86 -7.85
N GLU A 306 -10.84 -12.48 -6.66
CA GLU A 306 -9.69 -13.18 -6.13
C GLU A 306 -9.36 -14.41 -7.00
N ALA A 307 -8.06 -14.71 -7.13
CA ALA A 307 -7.62 -15.93 -7.83
C ALA A 307 -7.99 -17.17 -6.99
N ARG A 308 -8.34 -18.26 -7.65
CA ARG A 308 -8.78 -19.49 -7.00
C ARG A 308 -7.62 -20.45 -6.80
N VAL A 309 -7.32 -20.81 -5.57
CA VAL A 309 -6.29 -21.80 -5.23
C VAL A 309 -6.94 -23.18 -5.08
N ARG A 310 -6.59 -24.08 -6.00
CA ARG A 310 -7.10 -25.46 -6.00
C ARG A 310 -6.21 -26.42 -5.24
N LEU A 311 -4.90 -26.21 -5.25
CA LEU A 311 -3.92 -27.00 -4.52
C LEU A 311 -3.06 -26.06 -3.67
N ALA A 312 -2.98 -26.34 -2.41
CA ALA A 312 -2.15 -25.59 -1.46
C ALA A 312 -1.31 -26.52 -0.60
N SER A 313 -0.21 -26.01 -0.05
CA SER A 313 0.62 -26.69 0.93
C SER A 313 1.02 -25.71 2.02
N ALA A 314 0.80 -26.06 3.28
CA ALA A 314 1.21 -25.27 4.43
C ALA A 314 2.73 -25.11 4.47
N ILE A 315 3.20 -23.99 5.00
CA ILE A 315 4.63 -23.75 5.25
C ILE A 315 4.83 -23.14 6.63
N ALA A 316 6.00 -23.40 7.20
CA ALA A 316 6.46 -22.71 8.40
C ALA A 316 7.29 -21.47 8.01
N GLU A 317 7.04 -20.34 8.69
CA GLU A 317 7.73 -19.07 8.41
C GLU A 317 9.26 -19.19 8.40
N PRO A 318 9.93 -19.92 9.34
CA PRO A 318 11.38 -20.06 9.34
C PRO A 318 11.96 -20.70 8.06
N TRP A 319 11.17 -21.49 7.35
CA TRP A 319 11.62 -22.13 6.10
C TRP A 319 11.89 -21.12 4.98
N LEU A 320 11.20 -19.96 4.99
CA LEU A 320 11.38 -18.92 3.98
C LEU A 320 12.82 -18.39 3.94
N ALA A 321 13.41 -18.08 5.10
CA ALA A 321 14.77 -17.58 5.18
C ALA A 321 15.82 -18.66 4.83
N VAL A 322 15.52 -19.93 5.14
CA VAL A 322 16.42 -21.07 4.84
C VAL A 322 16.38 -21.43 3.36
N THR A 323 15.17 -21.49 2.77
CA THR A 323 14.99 -21.89 1.35
C THR A 323 15.37 -20.77 0.39
N PHE A 324 15.13 -19.51 0.78
CA PHE A 324 15.39 -18.32 -0.03
C PHE A 324 16.21 -17.29 0.76
N PRO A 325 17.54 -17.49 0.92
CA PRO A 325 18.40 -16.58 1.66
C PRO A 325 18.31 -15.14 1.11
N GLY A 326 18.12 -14.18 2.01
CA GLY A 326 18.03 -12.76 1.65
C GLY A 326 16.66 -12.27 1.21
N SER A 327 15.66 -13.14 1.05
CA SER A 327 14.29 -12.76 0.66
C SER A 327 13.43 -12.30 1.83
N VAL A 328 13.80 -12.65 3.07
CA VAL A 328 13.15 -12.16 4.28
C VAL A 328 13.91 -10.95 4.80
N VAL A 329 13.25 -9.80 4.83
CA VAL A 329 13.83 -8.52 5.22
C VAL A 329 13.07 -7.95 6.41
N THR A 330 13.79 -7.56 7.44
CA THR A 330 13.25 -6.79 8.55
C THR A 330 13.56 -5.31 8.33
N SER A 331 12.54 -4.48 8.28
CA SER A 331 12.66 -3.03 8.20
C SER A 331 12.11 -2.40 9.48
N ARG A 332 12.84 -1.42 10.02
CA ARG A 332 12.38 -0.60 11.13
C ARG A 332 12.21 0.82 10.63
N SER A 333 11.03 1.36 10.76
CA SER A 333 10.74 2.78 10.54
C SER A 333 10.26 3.39 11.84
N VAL A 334 10.63 4.64 12.06
CA VAL A 334 10.19 5.37 13.25
C VAL A 334 9.45 6.61 12.79
N SER A 335 8.31 6.87 13.40
CA SER A 335 7.47 8.00 13.06
C SER A 335 7.00 8.72 14.31
N CYS A 336 6.92 10.05 14.24
CA CYS A 336 6.28 10.87 15.23
C CYS A 336 4.80 11.02 14.88
N GLU A 337 3.93 10.33 15.61
CA GLU A 337 2.49 10.53 15.49
C GLU A 337 2.06 11.67 16.39
N ALA A 338 2.04 12.89 15.82
CA ALA A 338 1.67 14.09 16.53
C ALA A 338 0.25 14.01 17.15
N ALA A 339 -0.69 13.36 16.48
CA ALA A 339 -2.04 13.15 16.99
C ALA A 339 -2.08 12.24 18.24
N ALA A 340 -1.26 11.21 18.28
CA ALA A 340 -1.15 10.27 19.39
C ALA A 340 -0.15 10.73 20.49
N GLU A 341 0.52 11.86 20.29
CA GLU A 341 1.57 12.42 21.16
C GLU A 341 2.71 11.43 21.49
N ARG A 342 2.97 10.48 20.58
CA ARG A 342 3.93 9.39 20.78
C ARG A 342 4.90 9.26 19.60
N VAL A 343 6.09 8.82 19.91
CA VAL A 343 7.06 8.34 18.91
C VAL A 343 6.93 6.84 18.84
N LEU A 344 6.58 6.33 17.66
CA LEU A 344 6.34 4.90 17.42
C LEU A 344 7.40 4.33 16.49
N ALA A 345 7.96 3.19 16.87
CA ALA A 345 8.76 2.34 16.00
C ALA A 345 7.87 1.25 15.41
N ARG A 346 7.81 1.20 14.10
CA ARG A 346 7.15 0.17 13.32
C ARG A 346 8.22 -0.77 12.78
N THR A 347 8.25 -1.98 13.27
CA THR A 347 9.12 -3.05 12.76
C THR A 347 8.27 -3.97 11.90
N VAL A 348 8.67 -4.16 10.65
CA VAL A 348 7.96 -4.99 9.69
C VAL A 348 8.91 -6.05 9.15
N VAL A 349 8.51 -7.30 9.27
CA VAL A 349 9.16 -8.45 8.65
C VAL A 349 8.43 -8.77 7.36
N ARG A 350 9.14 -8.79 6.24
CA ARG A 350 8.58 -9.08 4.91
C ARG A 350 9.32 -10.22 4.24
N TYR A 351 8.56 -11.04 3.53
CA TYR A 351 9.05 -11.92 2.50
C TYR A 351 8.68 -11.31 1.15
N HIS A 352 9.67 -10.84 0.38
CA HIS A 352 9.43 -9.95 -0.76
C HIS A 352 8.55 -8.75 -0.33
N ASP A 353 7.36 -8.61 -0.92
CA ASP A 353 6.36 -7.58 -0.58
C ASP A 353 5.32 -8.06 0.46
N LEU A 354 5.29 -9.37 0.76
CA LEU A 354 4.34 -9.96 1.69
C LEU A 354 4.74 -9.68 3.15
N VAL A 355 3.93 -8.93 3.87
CA VAL A 355 4.15 -8.69 5.32
C VAL A 355 3.92 -9.99 6.08
N LEU A 356 4.94 -10.49 6.78
CA LEU A 356 4.85 -11.67 7.66
C LEU A 356 4.47 -11.29 9.07
N ASP A 357 5.13 -10.28 9.63
CA ASP A 357 4.86 -9.74 10.95
C ASP A 357 4.98 -8.21 10.94
N GLU A 358 4.20 -7.58 11.78
CA GLU A 358 4.22 -6.14 11.97
C GLU A 358 4.03 -5.83 13.45
N GLN A 359 5.01 -5.14 14.03
CA GLN A 359 4.98 -4.70 15.41
C GLN A 359 5.10 -3.19 15.47
N VAL A 360 4.16 -2.55 16.16
CA VAL A 360 4.22 -1.13 16.47
C VAL A 360 4.45 -0.98 17.97
N ARG A 361 5.55 -0.34 18.33
CA ARG A 361 5.92 -0.12 19.75
C ARG A 361 6.31 1.33 19.97
N ALA A 362 6.02 1.84 21.17
CA ALA A 362 6.52 3.16 21.57
C ALA A 362 8.07 3.10 21.70
N VAL A 363 8.73 4.11 21.18
CA VAL A 363 10.18 4.29 21.36
C VAL A 363 10.41 4.77 22.79
N VAL A 364 11.26 4.08 23.53
CA VAL A 364 11.55 4.34 24.97
C VAL A 364 12.94 4.97 25.17
N ASP A 365 13.86 4.83 24.21
CA ASP A 365 15.19 5.45 24.30
C ASP A 365 15.08 6.97 24.19
N PRO A 366 15.41 7.73 25.25
CA PRO A 366 15.32 9.19 25.23
C PRO A 366 16.13 9.86 24.13
N THR A 367 17.28 9.30 23.78
CA THR A 367 18.17 9.84 22.76
C THR A 367 17.57 9.68 21.37
N GLU A 368 17.02 8.49 21.09
CA GLU A 368 16.33 8.23 19.83
C GLU A 368 15.06 9.09 19.71
N VAL A 369 14.29 9.22 20.79
CA VAL A 369 13.10 10.11 20.82
C VAL A 369 13.47 11.55 20.51
N ALA A 370 14.49 12.10 21.18
CA ALA A 370 14.92 13.49 20.98
C ALA A 370 15.40 13.72 19.53
N THR A 371 16.18 12.79 18.96
CA THR A 371 16.63 12.85 17.57
C THR A 371 15.47 12.90 16.59
N LEU A 372 14.46 12.05 16.79
CA LEU A 372 13.28 11.97 15.91
C LEU A 372 12.37 13.19 16.06
N LEU A 373 12.22 13.71 17.27
CA LEU A 373 11.47 14.94 17.50
C LEU A 373 12.17 16.15 16.88
N ALA A 374 13.51 16.20 16.95
CA ALA A 374 14.30 17.25 16.29
C ALA A 374 14.15 17.17 14.75
N GLN A 375 14.13 15.97 14.19
CA GLN A 375 13.88 15.80 12.75
C GLN A 375 12.46 16.20 12.37
N ALA A 376 11.44 15.77 13.13
CA ALA A 376 10.05 16.18 12.91
C ALA A 376 9.87 17.72 13.04
N ALA A 377 10.61 18.36 13.96
CA ALA A 377 10.63 19.80 14.10
C ALA A 377 11.26 20.52 12.90
N ALA A 378 12.28 19.90 12.26
CA ALA A 378 12.90 20.43 11.05
C ALA A 378 12.01 20.28 9.81
N ASP A 379 11.26 19.17 9.72
CA ASP A 379 10.37 18.90 8.59
C ASP A 379 9.09 19.76 8.66
N ASP A 380 8.40 19.77 9.79
CA ASP A 380 7.19 20.58 10.02
C ASP A 380 7.04 20.97 11.50
N PRO A 381 7.60 22.11 11.92
CA PRO A 381 7.53 22.58 13.30
C PRO A 381 6.09 22.88 13.75
N GLN A 382 5.20 23.28 12.84
CA GLN A 382 3.82 23.60 13.17
C GLN A 382 2.99 22.34 13.42
N ALA A 383 3.17 21.30 12.62
CA ALA A 383 2.50 20.02 12.84
C ALA A 383 2.93 19.37 14.16
N LEU A 384 4.22 19.43 14.50
CA LEU A 384 4.75 18.91 15.76
C LEU A 384 4.18 19.67 16.97
N LEU A 385 4.16 21.02 16.91
CA LEU A 385 3.68 21.89 17.97
C LEU A 385 2.17 21.81 18.15
N GLY A 386 1.41 21.68 17.06
CA GLY A 386 -0.03 21.84 17.03
C GLY A 386 -0.50 23.30 17.15
N PRO A 387 -1.81 23.54 17.19
CA PRO A 387 -2.36 24.88 17.26
C PRO A 387 -2.04 25.56 18.61
N ARG A 388 -1.35 26.69 18.56
CA ARG A 388 -0.94 27.49 19.72
C ARG A 388 -1.23 28.97 19.44
N GLU A 389 -2.28 29.51 20.09
CA GLU A 389 -2.70 30.91 19.92
C GLU A 389 -1.63 31.90 20.35
N ASP A 390 -0.92 31.63 21.44
CA ASP A 390 0.16 32.45 21.94
C ASP A 390 1.35 32.55 20.97
N VAL A 391 1.71 31.46 20.37
CA VAL A 391 2.78 31.39 19.35
C VAL A 391 2.34 32.10 18.06
N ALA A 392 1.11 31.86 17.60
CA ALA A 392 0.56 32.51 16.42
C ALA A 392 0.50 34.04 16.59
N ALA A 393 0.11 34.50 17.78
CA ALA A 393 0.08 35.93 18.11
C ALA A 393 1.50 36.54 18.11
N LEU A 394 2.51 35.83 18.63
CA LEU A 394 3.90 36.30 18.62
C LEU A 394 4.45 36.37 17.20
N VAL A 395 4.21 35.33 16.39
CA VAL A 395 4.62 35.29 14.97
C VAL A 395 3.99 36.44 14.18
N ALA A 396 2.69 36.72 14.39
CA ALA A 396 2.01 37.82 13.72
C ALA A 396 2.60 39.20 14.09
N ARG A 397 2.96 39.40 15.36
CA ARG A 397 3.63 40.63 15.83
C ARG A 397 5.01 40.80 15.20
N LEU A 398 5.79 39.69 15.11
CA LEU A 398 7.11 39.70 14.50
C LEU A 398 7.04 40.00 12.98
N ARG A 399 6.08 39.38 12.28
CA ARG A 399 5.85 39.67 10.84
C ARG A 399 5.48 41.13 10.60
N PHE A 400 4.57 41.67 11.41
CA PHE A 400 4.20 43.09 11.35
C PHE A 400 5.44 43.99 11.54
N LEU A 401 6.23 43.71 12.59
CA LEU A 401 7.37 44.54 12.94
C LEU A 401 8.50 44.44 11.89
N ALA A 402 8.73 43.25 11.35
CA ALA A 402 9.71 43.03 10.27
C ALA A 402 9.35 43.80 9.01
N ALA A 403 8.06 43.82 8.63
CA ALA A 403 7.59 44.56 7.48
C ALA A 403 7.64 46.08 7.69
N ALA A 404 7.22 46.57 8.88
CA ALA A 404 7.13 47.98 9.17
C ALA A 404 8.48 48.63 9.54
N MET A 405 9.44 47.86 10.10
CA MET A 405 10.75 48.33 10.56
C MET A 405 11.92 47.45 10.04
N PRO A 406 12.19 47.37 8.72
CA PRO A 406 13.24 46.53 8.18
C PRO A 406 14.63 46.78 8.78
N ALA A 407 14.91 48.02 9.22
CA ALA A 407 16.17 48.39 9.88
C ALA A 407 16.44 47.66 11.20
N LEU A 408 15.45 46.96 11.79
CA LEU A 408 15.65 46.12 12.97
C LEU A 408 16.32 44.79 12.63
N ALA A 409 16.39 44.42 11.33
CA ALA A 409 16.94 43.15 10.85
C ALA A 409 16.44 41.95 11.68
N LEU A 410 15.10 41.86 11.87
CA LEU A 410 14.49 40.72 12.56
C LEU A 410 14.71 39.44 11.77
N PRO A 411 15.03 38.32 12.43
CA PRO A 411 15.05 37.04 11.76
C PRO A 411 13.66 36.69 11.19
N ASP A 412 13.63 35.87 10.17
CA ASP A 412 12.36 35.36 9.62
C ASP A 412 11.54 34.67 10.73
N PRO A 413 10.29 35.05 10.96
CA PRO A 413 9.50 34.54 12.07
C PRO A 413 9.19 33.03 11.99
N ASP A 414 9.12 32.47 10.78
CA ASP A 414 8.86 31.04 10.58
C ASP A 414 10.14 30.24 10.87
N ARG A 415 11.31 30.75 10.47
CA ARG A 415 12.58 30.18 10.85
C ARG A 415 12.83 30.26 12.35
N LEU A 416 12.50 31.38 12.95
CA LEU A 416 12.63 31.57 14.40
C LEU A 416 11.74 30.58 15.19
N LEU A 417 10.55 30.30 14.67
CA LEU A 417 9.68 29.27 15.22
C LEU A 417 10.31 27.88 15.07
N ALA A 418 10.84 27.55 13.89
CA ALA A 418 11.49 26.28 13.64
C ALA A 418 12.69 26.06 14.57
N ASP A 419 13.54 27.09 14.73
CA ASP A 419 14.71 27.04 15.63
C ASP A 419 14.28 26.85 17.10
N ALA A 420 13.19 27.51 17.54
CA ALA A 420 12.67 27.37 18.89
C ALA A 420 12.05 25.99 19.15
N VAL A 421 11.25 25.47 18.22
CA VAL A 421 10.67 24.13 18.31
C VAL A 421 11.77 23.07 18.27
N GLY A 422 12.77 23.24 17.41
CA GLY A 422 13.94 22.37 17.32
C GLY A 422 14.74 22.31 18.62
N ALA A 423 14.98 23.45 19.25
CA ALA A 423 15.67 23.53 20.54
C ALA A 423 14.92 22.79 21.66
N LEU A 424 13.59 22.90 21.71
CA LEU A 424 12.77 22.16 22.66
C LEU A 424 12.75 20.66 22.33
N ALA A 425 12.64 20.29 21.06
CA ALA A 425 12.61 18.92 20.59
C ALA A 425 13.89 18.15 20.93
N ALA A 426 15.05 18.82 20.84
CA ALA A 426 16.36 18.21 21.12
C ALA A 426 16.52 17.68 22.57
N THR A 427 15.70 18.15 23.50
CA THR A 427 15.73 17.73 24.92
C THR A 427 14.43 17.03 25.37
N ALA A 428 13.43 16.95 24.49
CA ALA A 428 12.14 16.40 24.80
C ALA A 428 12.16 14.86 24.87
N ARG A 429 11.36 14.29 25.74
CA ARG A 429 11.15 12.84 25.89
C ARG A 429 9.83 12.35 25.27
N ALA A 430 8.98 13.29 24.88
CA ALA A 430 7.70 13.02 24.22
C ALA A 430 7.22 14.26 23.45
N VAL A 431 6.31 14.09 22.50
CA VAL A 431 5.67 15.18 21.74
C VAL A 431 5.03 16.20 22.68
N ARG A 432 4.39 15.74 23.76
CA ARG A 432 3.76 16.63 24.78
C ARG A 432 4.76 17.60 25.43
N ASP A 433 6.02 17.24 25.55
CA ASP A 433 7.05 18.10 26.17
C ASP A 433 7.35 19.30 25.26
N VAL A 434 7.38 19.08 23.95
CA VAL A 434 7.50 20.14 22.94
C VAL A 434 6.26 21.03 22.96
N ARG A 435 5.05 20.44 22.97
CA ARG A 435 3.78 21.17 22.96
C ARG A 435 3.55 22.02 24.20
N ARG A 436 4.01 21.56 25.36
CA ARG A 436 3.90 22.30 26.64
C ARG A 436 5.07 23.23 26.89
N GLY A 437 6.10 23.12 26.08
CA GLY A 437 7.30 23.96 26.21
C GLY A 437 7.01 25.43 26.01
N ASP A 438 7.85 26.28 26.61
CA ASP A 438 7.79 27.74 26.45
C ASP A 438 8.40 28.16 25.11
N VAL A 439 7.70 27.85 24.01
CA VAL A 439 8.13 28.23 22.64
C VAL A 439 8.28 29.74 22.52
N CYS A 440 7.34 30.51 23.10
CA CYS A 440 7.41 31.97 23.05
C CYS A 440 8.63 32.52 23.79
N GLY A 441 8.98 31.96 24.96
CA GLY A 441 10.18 32.31 25.69
C GLY A 441 11.46 32.01 24.93
N VAL A 442 11.56 30.82 24.30
CA VAL A 442 12.69 30.43 23.46
C VAL A 442 12.80 31.37 22.25
N MET A 443 11.71 31.62 21.50
CA MET A 443 11.70 32.56 20.37
C MET A 443 12.19 33.96 20.79
N ARG A 444 11.69 34.47 21.92
CA ARG A 444 12.13 35.78 22.47
C ARG A 444 13.62 35.73 22.90
N GLY A 445 14.08 34.60 23.42
CA GLY A 445 15.49 34.39 23.79
C GLY A 445 16.47 34.47 22.61
N LEU A 446 16.03 34.03 21.43
CA LEU A 446 16.79 34.09 20.18
C LEU A 446 16.89 35.52 19.59
N LEU A 447 16.05 36.48 20.04
CA LEU A 447 16.12 37.87 19.63
C LEU A 447 17.17 38.64 20.42
N SER A 448 17.83 39.59 19.81
CA SER A 448 18.73 40.55 20.49
C SER A 448 17.94 41.41 21.46
N HIS A 449 18.65 42.05 22.43
CA HIS A 449 18.03 42.96 23.39
C HIS A 449 17.27 44.10 22.69
N ARG A 450 17.87 44.70 21.67
CA ARG A 450 17.26 45.78 20.87
C ARG A 450 15.97 45.33 20.19
N GLN A 451 15.97 44.11 19.64
CA GLN A 451 14.77 43.57 18.97
C GLN A 451 13.63 43.25 19.94
N ARG A 452 13.97 42.72 21.13
CA ARG A 452 12.96 42.49 22.20
C ARG A 452 12.30 43.78 22.68
N VAL A 453 13.11 44.81 22.96
CA VAL A 453 12.60 46.10 23.35
C VAL A 453 11.69 46.70 22.28
N ALA A 454 12.14 46.64 21.02
CA ALA A 454 11.33 47.11 19.89
C ALA A 454 10.01 46.32 19.75
N LEU A 455 10.04 44.98 19.91
CA LEU A 455 8.85 44.14 19.84
C LEU A 455 7.80 44.52 20.90
N ASP A 456 8.24 44.84 22.10
CA ASP A 456 7.33 45.18 23.20
C ASP A 456 6.80 46.61 23.11
N ALA A 457 7.63 47.54 22.62
CA ALA A 457 7.25 48.95 22.46
C ALA A 457 6.45 49.21 21.16
N GLU A 458 6.91 48.64 20.03
CA GLU A 458 6.41 49.03 18.71
C GLU A 458 5.40 48.04 18.11
N ALA A 459 5.25 46.87 18.73
CA ALA A 459 4.21 45.88 18.42
C ALA A 459 3.60 45.30 19.71
N PRO A 460 2.98 46.13 20.56
CA PRO A 460 2.47 45.73 21.87
C PRO A 460 1.30 44.73 21.74
N THR A 461 1.17 43.84 22.71
CA THR A 461 0.03 42.88 22.74
C THR A 461 -1.31 43.55 23.04
N HIS A 462 -1.28 44.66 23.77
CA HIS A 462 -2.46 45.43 24.19
C HIS A 462 -2.23 46.91 24.00
N TRP A 463 -3.30 47.62 23.69
CA TRP A 463 -3.34 49.09 23.67
C TRP A 463 -4.18 49.61 24.81
N THR A 464 -3.73 50.70 25.49
CA THR A 464 -4.51 51.34 26.54
C THR A 464 -5.32 52.47 25.91
N LEU A 465 -6.65 52.36 25.98
CA LEU A 465 -7.57 53.38 25.50
C LEU A 465 -7.58 54.60 26.43
N PRO A 466 -8.05 55.79 25.95
CA PRO A 466 -8.23 56.96 26.82
C PRO A 466 -9.08 56.68 28.04
N SER A 467 -10.02 55.75 27.97
CA SER A 467 -10.84 55.31 29.13
C SER A 467 -10.08 54.50 30.19
N GLY A 468 -8.80 54.22 30.00
CA GLY A 468 -7.98 53.39 30.86
C GLY A 468 -8.14 51.88 30.61
N ARG A 469 -9.06 51.45 29.75
CA ARG A 469 -9.25 50.03 29.44
C ARG A 469 -8.11 49.53 28.50
N ARG A 470 -7.50 48.40 28.86
CA ARG A 470 -6.53 47.70 27.99
C ARG A 470 -7.29 46.76 27.07
N VAL A 471 -7.03 46.86 25.76
CA VAL A 471 -7.65 46.05 24.71
C VAL A 471 -6.58 45.34 23.90
N PRO A 472 -6.80 44.10 23.42
CA PRO A 472 -5.83 43.43 22.61
C PRO A 472 -5.65 44.11 21.25
N VAL A 473 -4.43 44.07 20.73
CA VAL A 473 -4.10 44.53 19.39
C VAL A 473 -4.06 43.30 18.49
N ALA A 474 -4.89 43.27 17.47
CA ALA A 474 -4.92 42.19 16.47
C ALA A 474 -3.95 42.51 15.33
N TYR A 475 -2.97 41.63 15.13
CA TYR A 475 -2.02 41.71 14.03
C TYR A 475 -2.43 40.67 12.99
N LEU A 476 -2.97 41.12 11.85
CA LEU A 476 -3.44 40.27 10.78
C LEU A 476 -2.64 40.53 9.50
N PRO A 477 -2.48 39.55 8.60
CA PRO A 477 -1.85 39.78 7.30
C PRO A 477 -2.58 40.86 6.52
N ASP A 478 -1.86 41.65 5.73
CA ASP A 478 -2.36 42.61 4.74
C ASP A 478 -3.23 43.75 5.26
N ARG A 479 -3.25 43.97 6.57
CA ARG A 479 -3.93 45.14 7.16
C ARG A 479 -3.21 45.72 8.38
N PRO A 480 -3.41 47.00 8.70
CA PRO A 480 -2.83 47.61 9.89
C PRO A 480 -3.25 46.91 11.17
N PRO A 481 -2.46 47.04 12.26
CA PRO A 481 -2.82 46.57 13.59
C PRO A 481 -4.18 47.09 14.01
N ALA A 482 -5.10 46.22 14.38
CA ALA A 482 -6.48 46.60 14.65
C ALA A 482 -6.81 46.54 16.17
N VAL A 483 -7.63 47.47 16.60
CA VAL A 483 -8.11 47.58 17.99
C VAL A 483 -9.63 47.80 18.01
N GLY A 484 -10.37 46.91 18.65
CA GLY A 484 -11.81 47.06 18.88
C GLY A 484 -12.09 47.96 20.08
N ALA A 485 -12.73 49.11 19.86
CA ALA A 485 -13.08 50.03 20.94
C ALA A 485 -14.50 50.62 20.78
N ARG A 486 -15.20 50.80 21.87
CA ARG A 486 -16.45 51.56 21.82
C ARG A 486 -16.14 53.02 21.55
N ILE A 487 -16.96 53.69 20.75
CA ILE A 487 -16.76 55.09 20.36
C ILE A 487 -16.52 55.98 21.60
N GLN A 488 -17.27 55.78 22.71
CA GLN A 488 -17.16 56.57 23.92
C GLN A 488 -15.83 56.38 24.68
N GLU A 489 -15.13 55.27 24.45
CA GLU A 489 -13.85 54.99 25.08
C GLU A 489 -12.69 55.74 24.40
N LEU A 490 -12.96 56.28 23.20
CA LEU A 490 -12.01 57.03 22.38
C LEU A 490 -12.17 58.56 22.48
N PHE A 491 -13.15 59.05 23.28
CA PHE A 491 -13.32 60.49 23.45
C PHE A 491 -12.02 61.12 23.99
N GLY A 492 -11.71 62.33 23.54
CA GLY A 492 -10.46 63.00 23.81
C GLY A 492 -9.25 62.58 22.94
N LEU A 493 -9.37 61.52 22.15
CA LEU A 493 -8.30 61.08 21.27
C LEU A 493 -8.44 61.73 19.89
N ALA A 494 -7.64 62.76 19.62
CA ALA A 494 -7.79 63.59 18.43
C ALA A 494 -7.36 62.90 17.12
N ALA A 495 -6.37 61.99 17.16
CA ALA A 495 -5.84 61.30 16.00
C ALA A 495 -5.53 59.84 16.32
N SER A 496 -5.49 58.97 15.29
CA SER A 496 -5.11 57.57 15.44
C SER A 496 -3.66 57.44 15.92
N PRO A 497 -3.41 56.75 17.02
CA PRO A 497 -2.04 56.43 17.47
C PRO A 497 -1.30 55.61 16.42
N ARG A 498 0.03 55.72 16.39
CA ARG A 498 0.86 55.05 15.42
C ARG A 498 1.85 54.13 16.10
N LEU A 499 2.05 52.95 15.52
CA LEU A 499 3.01 51.94 15.93
C LEU A 499 4.22 51.89 14.97
N ALA A 500 5.19 51.05 15.25
CA ALA A 500 6.37 50.84 14.46
C ALA A 500 7.16 52.13 14.19
N GLY A 501 7.46 52.87 15.28
CA GLY A 501 8.20 54.13 15.18
C GLY A 501 7.39 55.24 14.48
N GLY A 502 6.09 55.25 14.63
CA GLY A 502 5.19 56.23 14.00
C GLY A 502 4.82 55.95 12.55
N ARG A 503 5.15 54.79 12.00
CA ARG A 503 4.95 54.46 10.56
C ARG A 503 3.53 54.00 10.26
N VAL A 504 2.92 53.19 11.14
CA VAL A 504 1.66 52.51 10.86
C VAL A 504 0.59 53.00 11.85
N ALA A 505 -0.52 53.56 11.37
CA ALA A 505 -1.64 53.96 12.22
C ALA A 505 -2.41 52.74 12.74
N ILE A 506 -2.90 52.78 13.96
CA ILE A 506 -3.82 51.78 14.51
C ILE A 506 -5.17 51.90 13.80
N LEU A 507 -5.68 50.79 13.31
CA LEU A 507 -7.00 50.66 12.72
C LEU A 507 -8.03 50.45 13.86
N PHE A 508 -8.92 51.38 14.06
CA PHE A 508 -9.97 51.25 15.05
C PHE A 508 -11.22 50.60 14.46
N GLU A 509 -11.61 49.48 15.02
CA GLU A 509 -12.94 48.91 14.83
C GLU A 509 -13.87 49.56 15.84
N LEU A 510 -14.62 50.59 15.39
CA LEU A 510 -15.51 51.38 16.23
C LEU A 510 -16.77 50.58 16.56
N LEU A 511 -16.98 50.34 17.84
CA LEU A 511 -18.08 49.51 18.30
C LEU A 511 -19.18 50.39 18.96
N ALA A 512 -20.44 50.01 18.72
CA ALA A 512 -21.57 50.51 19.46
C ALA A 512 -21.50 50.05 20.94
N PRO A 513 -22.29 50.62 21.86
CA PRO A 513 -22.34 50.19 23.25
C PRO A 513 -22.62 48.70 23.48
N ASN A 514 -23.36 48.06 22.56
CA ASN A 514 -23.62 46.61 22.56
C ASN A 514 -22.55 45.77 21.84
N GLN A 515 -21.38 46.36 21.57
CA GLN A 515 -20.23 45.74 20.88
C GLN A 515 -20.43 45.36 19.42
N ARG A 516 -21.49 45.82 18.77
CA ARG A 516 -21.63 45.63 17.31
C ARG A 516 -20.68 46.59 16.57
N PRO A 517 -19.95 46.07 15.56
CA PRO A 517 -19.15 46.92 14.69
C PRO A 517 -20.03 47.97 14.01
N MET A 518 -19.59 49.23 14.01
CA MET A 518 -20.27 50.36 13.37
C MET A 518 -19.46 50.89 12.21
N GLN A 519 -18.15 51.03 12.38
CA GLN A 519 -17.24 51.56 11.38
C GLN A 519 -15.80 51.14 11.67
N VAL A 520 -14.99 51.12 10.63
CA VAL A 520 -13.55 50.87 10.72
C VAL A 520 -12.81 52.10 10.19
N THR A 521 -11.84 52.60 10.92
CA THR A 521 -11.06 53.79 10.53
C THR A 521 -9.63 53.70 11.06
N ASP A 522 -8.67 54.12 10.25
CA ASP A 522 -7.28 54.40 10.63
C ASP A 522 -7.00 55.89 10.78
N ASP A 523 -8.01 56.75 10.46
CA ASP A 523 -7.99 58.21 10.63
C ASP A 523 -9.13 58.67 11.54
N LEU A 524 -8.88 58.65 12.85
CA LEU A 524 -9.83 59.16 13.82
C LEU A 524 -10.13 60.65 13.67
N ALA A 525 -9.16 61.44 13.22
CA ALA A 525 -9.38 62.88 13.03
C ALA A 525 -10.39 63.16 11.92
N SER A 526 -10.35 62.39 10.84
CA SER A 526 -11.35 62.45 9.78
C SER A 526 -12.71 61.96 10.26
N PHE A 527 -12.74 60.83 11.00
CA PHE A 527 -13.97 60.26 11.56
C PHE A 527 -14.69 61.28 12.46
N TRP A 528 -13.99 61.96 13.36
CA TRP A 528 -14.59 62.97 14.25
C TRP A 528 -15.19 64.15 13.50
N ARG A 529 -14.52 64.61 12.43
CA ARG A 529 -14.98 65.76 11.65
C ARG A 529 -16.14 65.45 10.72
N THR A 530 -16.14 64.27 10.07
CA THR A 530 -17.05 64.01 8.95
C THR A 530 -18.15 63.02 9.28
N THR A 531 -17.89 61.99 10.06
CA THR A 531 -18.76 60.82 10.18
C THR A 531 -19.44 60.76 11.57
N TYR A 532 -18.77 61.24 12.61
CA TYR A 532 -19.27 61.16 13.99
C TYR A 532 -20.65 61.78 14.17
N ALA A 533 -20.96 62.91 13.55
CA ALA A 533 -22.25 63.59 13.66
C ALA A 533 -23.41 62.67 13.20
N GLN A 534 -23.24 61.95 12.11
CA GLN A 534 -24.22 60.99 11.61
C GLN A 534 -24.36 59.77 12.57
N VAL A 535 -23.24 59.14 12.93
CA VAL A 535 -23.21 57.99 13.84
C VAL A 535 -23.80 58.34 15.20
N ARG A 536 -23.53 59.55 15.69
CA ARG A 536 -24.11 60.09 16.91
C ARG A 536 -25.64 60.17 16.83
N GLY A 537 -26.18 60.68 15.72
CA GLY A 537 -27.63 60.78 15.51
C GLY A 537 -28.31 59.41 15.61
N GLU A 538 -27.75 58.40 14.95
CA GLU A 538 -28.26 57.02 14.97
C GLU A 538 -28.16 56.39 16.36
N LEU A 539 -27.00 56.50 17.01
CA LEU A 539 -26.73 55.84 18.28
C LEU A 539 -27.38 56.53 19.46
N ARG A 540 -27.59 57.85 19.44
CA ARG A 540 -28.30 58.60 20.48
C ARG A 540 -29.75 58.13 20.65
N GLY A 541 -30.42 57.87 19.52
CA GLY A 541 -31.78 57.31 19.56
C GLY A 541 -31.83 55.88 20.11
N ARG A 542 -30.86 55.05 19.71
CA ARG A 542 -30.82 53.63 20.11
C ARG A 542 -30.23 53.38 21.50
N TYR A 543 -29.30 54.26 21.96
CA TYR A 543 -28.60 54.13 23.25
C TYR A 543 -28.61 55.43 24.06
N PRO A 544 -29.79 55.96 24.49
CA PRO A 544 -29.92 57.26 25.12
C PRO A 544 -29.25 57.35 26.52
N LYS A 545 -28.94 56.19 27.11
CA LYS A 545 -28.24 56.11 28.40
C LYS A 545 -26.73 56.33 28.33
N HIS A 546 -26.18 56.36 27.09
CA HIS A 546 -24.76 56.63 26.91
C HIS A 546 -24.50 58.09 26.54
N PRO A 547 -23.29 58.63 26.84
CA PRO A 547 -22.94 59.98 26.46
C PRO A 547 -22.72 60.08 24.94
N TRP A 548 -23.33 61.13 24.35
CA TRP A 548 -23.19 61.47 22.93
C TRP A 548 -22.98 62.97 22.79
N PRO A 549 -21.76 63.47 23.14
CA PRO A 549 -21.45 64.90 23.13
C PRO A 549 -21.44 65.44 21.70
N ASP A 550 -21.66 66.76 21.58
CA ASP A 550 -21.53 67.50 20.32
C ASP A 550 -20.05 67.57 19.90
N ASP A 551 -19.18 67.82 20.86
CA ASP A 551 -17.73 67.74 20.67
C ASP A 551 -17.15 66.53 21.40
N PRO A 552 -16.72 65.48 20.63
CA PRO A 552 -16.16 64.27 21.20
C PRO A 552 -14.73 64.47 21.72
N LEU A 553 -14.03 65.52 21.32
CA LEU A 553 -12.63 65.76 21.70
C LEU A 553 -12.52 66.40 23.10
N SER A 554 -13.53 67.19 23.52
CA SER A 554 -13.58 67.77 24.84
C SER A 554 -14.27 66.90 25.90
N ALA A 555 -14.81 65.75 25.46
CA ALA A 555 -15.58 64.89 26.37
C ALA A 555 -14.67 63.88 27.09
N GLU A 556 -15.01 63.52 28.31
CA GLU A 556 -14.34 62.49 29.08
C GLU A 556 -14.60 61.11 28.50
N PRO A 557 -13.55 60.28 28.28
CA PRO A 557 -13.67 58.93 27.79
C PRO A 557 -14.32 58.02 28.85
N THR A 558 -15.27 57.19 28.43
CA THR A 558 -15.96 56.29 29.37
C THR A 558 -16.40 54.96 28.75
N ALA A 559 -16.22 53.89 29.51
CA ALA A 559 -16.74 52.56 29.18
C ALA A 559 -18.17 52.33 29.77
N ARG A 560 -18.70 53.24 30.59
CA ARG A 560 -19.94 53.04 31.34
C ARG A 560 -21.08 53.91 30.82
N ALA A 561 -22.31 53.45 30.97
CA ALA A 561 -23.49 54.27 30.78
C ALA A 561 -23.55 55.37 31.86
N LYS A 562 -24.24 56.53 31.60
CA LYS A 562 -24.50 57.58 32.62
C LYS A 562 -25.17 56.94 33.82
N ARG A 563 -24.64 57.21 35.04
CA ARG A 563 -25.37 56.91 36.26
C ARG A 563 -26.67 57.76 36.24
N ARG A 564 -27.83 57.18 36.60
CA ARG A 564 -29.02 57.92 36.87
C ARG A 564 -28.69 58.82 38.10
N GLY A 565 -28.68 60.14 37.92
CA GLY A 565 -28.76 61.07 38.96
C GLY A 565 -30.20 61.08 39.54
#